data_f9594719ad6ba821dafa11b1f8b5824d
#
_entry.id   f9594719ad6ba821dafa11b1f8b5824d
#
_cell.length_a   1.000
_cell.length_b   1.000
_cell.length_c   1.000
_cell.angle_alpha   90.00
_cell.angle_beta   90.00
_cell.angle_gamma   90.00
#
_symmetry.space_group_name_H-M   'P 1'
#
loop_
_entity.id
_entity.type
_entity.pdbx_description
1 polymer ?
#
loop_
_entity_poly.entity_id
_entity_poly.type
_entity_poly.pdbx_seq_one_letter_code
_entity_poly.pdbx_strand_id
1 'polypeptide(L)'
;MLGVSVVWFYKEYNPEWKQHQRAVIKEKIAKAEESYGFWSNPEWGDPEKAKELENKIKGLKGTKFKIKQILLKGEGLWSNMENGHRVERCMTCHIDEDKLTELHPEGLPIPFDVYGCTVCHGGNGRALESERAHEGSHADRKEME
;
A
#
# COMPACT_ATOMS: atom_id res chain seq x y z
N MET A 1 5.87 1.74 -36.79
CA MET A 1 6.52 2.30 -35.59
C MET A 1 5.58 3.01 -34.60
N LEU A 2 4.36 3.42 -34.97
CA LEU A 2 3.40 4.09 -34.06
C LEU A 2 2.90 3.21 -32.90
N GLY A 3 2.78 1.89 -33.05
CA GLY A 3 2.26 0.99 -32.02
C GLY A 3 3.12 0.88 -30.75
N VAL A 4 4.44 0.91 -30.88
CA VAL A 4 5.37 0.82 -29.75
C VAL A 4 5.28 2.06 -28.86
N SER A 5 5.12 3.23 -29.44
CA SER A 5 5.01 4.49 -28.71
C SER A 5 3.72 4.54 -27.86
N VAL A 6 2.59 4.06 -28.39
CA VAL A 6 1.32 4.04 -27.66
C VAL A 6 1.38 3.12 -26.44
N VAL A 7 1.97 1.91 -26.60
CA VAL A 7 2.12 0.96 -25.49
C VAL A 7 3.07 1.51 -24.42
N TRP A 8 4.14 2.18 -24.83
CA TRP A 8 5.09 2.80 -23.90
C TRP A 8 4.41 3.93 -23.12
N PHE A 9 3.73 4.86 -23.79
CA PHE A 9 2.95 5.92 -23.13
C PHE A 9 1.90 5.36 -22.17
N TYR A 10 1.20 4.28 -22.55
CA TYR A 10 0.20 3.66 -21.68
C TYR A 10 0.84 3.09 -20.40
N LYS A 11 1.99 2.41 -20.49
CA LYS A 11 2.71 1.88 -19.34
C LYS A 11 3.24 2.99 -18.42
N GLU A 12 3.79 4.05 -18.99
CA GLU A 12 4.27 5.21 -18.24
C GLU A 12 3.13 5.94 -17.51
N TYR A 13 1.99 6.10 -18.18
CA TYR A 13 0.85 6.80 -17.62
C TYR A 13 0.05 5.96 -16.61
N ASN A 14 0.06 4.64 -16.78
CA ASN A 14 -0.68 3.68 -15.96
C ASN A 14 0.24 2.56 -15.40
N PRO A 15 1.27 2.90 -14.63
CA PRO A 15 2.17 1.92 -14.07
C PRO A 15 1.45 0.97 -13.11
N GLU A 16 1.99 -0.22 -12.90
CA GLU A 16 1.39 -1.31 -12.13
C GLU A 16 1.02 -0.87 -10.70
N TRP A 17 1.91 -0.15 -10.03
CA TRP A 17 1.65 0.34 -8.68
C TRP A 17 0.39 1.23 -8.56
N LYS A 18 0.07 2.02 -9.60
CA LYS A 18 -1.18 2.79 -9.64
C LYS A 18 -2.41 1.89 -9.76
N GLN A 19 -2.28 0.78 -10.48
CA GLN A 19 -3.37 -0.18 -10.62
C GLN A 19 -3.66 -0.85 -9.28
N HIS A 20 -2.63 -1.22 -8.52
CA HIS A 20 -2.76 -1.73 -7.16
C HIS A 20 -3.45 -0.73 -6.24
N GLN A 21 -3.01 0.53 -6.22
CA GLN A 21 -3.66 1.57 -5.41
C GLN A 21 -5.13 1.76 -5.80
N ARG A 22 -5.45 1.77 -7.09
CA ARG A 22 -6.84 1.87 -7.57
C ARG A 22 -7.69 0.69 -7.10
N ALA A 23 -7.16 -0.52 -7.15
CA ALA A 23 -7.88 -1.73 -6.73
C ALA A 23 -8.24 -1.66 -5.24
N VAL A 24 -7.28 -1.32 -4.39
CA VAL A 24 -7.50 -1.17 -2.93
C VAL A 24 -8.50 -0.05 -2.63
N ILE A 25 -8.34 1.12 -3.26
CA ILE A 25 -9.28 2.24 -3.04
C ILE A 25 -10.69 1.88 -3.51
N LYS A 26 -10.82 1.19 -4.66
CA LYS A 26 -12.11 0.72 -5.16
C LYS A 26 -12.77 -0.25 -4.18
N GLU A 27 -12.03 -1.19 -3.61
CA GLU A 27 -12.53 -2.13 -2.59
C GLU A 27 -12.99 -1.38 -1.33
N LYS A 28 -12.19 -0.42 -0.84
CA LYS A 28 -12.56 0.40 0.33
C LYS A 28 -13.81 1.25 0.07
N ILE A 29 -13.96 1.80 -1.13
CA ILE A 29 -15.17 2.54 -1.52
C ILE A 29 -16.37 1.61 -1.51
N ALA A 30 -16.28 0.43 -2.13
CA ALA A 30 -17.39 -0.52 -2.19
C ALA A 30 -17.87 -0.95 -0.79
N LYS A 31 -16.94 -1.27 0.12
CA LYS A 31 -17.27 -1.58 1.52
C LYS A 31 -17.91 -0.41 2.25
N ALA A 32 -17.44 0.81 2.01
CA ALA A 32 -18.00 2.00 2.64
C ALA A 32 -19.39 2.33 2.07
N GLU A 33 -19.63 2.13 0.76
CA GLU A 33 -20.93 2.32 0.11
C GLU A 33 -21.95 1.28 0.60
N GLU A 34 -21.55 0.01 0.78
CA GLU A 34 -22.39 -1.03 1.38
C GLU A 34 -22.79 -0.66 2.81
N SER A 35 -21.82 -0.25 3.64
CA SER A 35 -22.08 0.19 5.02
C SER A 35 -22.95 1.43 5.07
N TYR A 36 -22.75 2.39 4.14
CA TYR A 36 -23.58 3.57 4.03
C TYR A 36 -25.03 3.20 3.70
N GLY A 37 -25.26 2.28 2.77
CA GLY A 37 -26.60 1.79 2.43
C GLY A 37 -27.34 1.21 3.65
N PHE A 38 -26.64 0.50 4.52
CA PHE A 38 -27.20 -0.01 5.78
C PHE A 38 -27.55 1.14 6.76
N TRP A 39 -26.60 2.01 7.06
CA TRP A 39 -26.78 3.06 8.07
C TRP A 39 -27.62 4.26 7.64
N SER A 40 -27.83 4.43 6.33
CA SER A 40 -28.71 5.48 5.78
C SER A 40 -30.20 5.13 5.76
N ASN A 41 -30.56 3.93 6.25
CA ASN A 41 -31.96 3.52 6.30
C ASN A 41 -32.77 4.41 7.26
N PRO A 42 -33.94 4.96 6.84
CA PRO A 42 -34.72 5.88 7.66
C PRO A 42 -35.40 5.24 8.88
N GLU A 43 -35.59 3.90 8.89
CA GLU A 43 -36.28 3.20 9.96
C GLU A 43 -35.37 2.77 11.12
N TRP A 44 -34.14 2.33 10.80
CA TRP A 44 -33.19 1.81 11.81
C TRP A 44 -31.79 2.36 11.68
N GLY A 45 -31.52 3.19 10.69
CA GLY A 45 -30.21 3.74 10.43
C GLY A 45 -29.75 4.74 11.49
N ASP A 46 -28.47 5.08 11.44
CA ASP A 46 -27.84 6.09 12.27
C ASP A 46 -27.34 7.23 11.38
N PRO A 47 -27.98 8.42 11.44
CA PRO A 47 -27.63 9.55 10.58
C PRO A 47 -26.19 10.06 10.76
N GLU A 48 -25.62 9.93 11.97
CA GLU A 48 -24.25 10.36 12.24
C GLU A 48 -23.25 9.42 11.56
N LYS A 49 -23.46 8.10 11.69
CA LYS A 49 -22.67 7.10 11.00
C LYS A 49 -22.80 7.19 9.48
N ALA A 50 -24.00 7.42 8.98
CA ALA A 50 -24.22 7.60 7.56
C ALA A 50 -23.42 8.80 7.02
N LYS A 51 -23.44 9.92 7.72
CA LYS A 51 -22.68 11.12 7.37
C LYS A 51 -21.16 10.91 7.44
N GLU A 52 -20.68 10.17 8.43
CA GLU A 52 -19.27 9.80 8.53
C GLU A 52 -18.82 8.96 7.33
N LEU A 53 -19.62 7.96 6.95
CA LEU A 53 -19.36 7.10 5.80
C LEU A 53 -19.41 7.88 4.48
N GLU A 54 -20.34 8.80 4.31
CA GLU A 54 -20.39 9.69 3.15
C GLU A 54 -19.09 10.50 3.01
N ASN A 55 -18.63 11.11 4.10
CA ASN A 55 -17.36 11.84 4.14
C ASN A 55 -16.18 10.95 3.83
N LYS A 56 -16.15 9.71 4.36
CA LYS A 56 -15.12 8.71 4.06
C LYS A 56 -15.10 8.35 2.57
N ILE A 57 -16.27 8.08 1.98
CA ILE A 57 -16.40 7.78 0.54
C ILE A 57 -15.88 8.96 -0.30
N LYS A 58 -16.27 10.18 0.05
CA LYS A 58 -15.80 11.40 -0.64
C LYS A 58 -14.29 11.55 -0.54
N GLY A 59 -13.71 11.32 0.64
CA GLY A 59 -12.26 11.32 0.85
C GLY A 59 -11.55 10.27 0.00
N LEU A 60 -12.06 9.04 -0.03
CA LEU A 60 -11.49 7.94 -0.83
C LEU A 60 -11.54 8.25 -2.34
N LYS A 61 -12.67 8.79 -2.84
CA LYS A 61 -12.82 9.22 -4.26
C LYS A 61 -11.88 10.36 -4.63
N GLY A 62 -11.48 11.19 -3.67
CA GLY A 62 -10.51 12.28 -3.85
C GLY A 62 -9.05 11.87 -3.68
N THR A 63 -8.75 10.60 -3.41
CA THR A 63 -7.38 10.12 -3.14
C THR A 63 -6.49 10.27 -4.36
N LYS A 64 -5.35 10.93 -4.17
CA LYS A 64 -4.30 11.06 -5.20
C LYS A 64 -3.33 9.89 -5.08
N PHE A 65 -3.11 9.20 -6.21
CA PHE A 65 -2.11 8.14 -6.29
C PHE A 65 -0.71 8.72 -6.25
N LYS A 66 0.14 8.15 -5.40
CA LYS A 66 1.52 8.60 -5.22
C LYS A 66 2.43 7.44 -4.83
N ILE A 67 3.70 7.56 -5.18
CA ILE A 67 4.73 6.67 -4.67
C ILE A 67 4.99 7.05 -3.21
N LYS A 68 4.81 6.08 -2.31
CA LYS A 68 5.25 6.18 -0.92
C LYS A 68 6.68 5.64 -0.83
N GLN A 69 7.59 6.42 -0.31
CA GLN A 69 8.99 6.04 -0.19
C GLN A 69 9.49 6.35 1.21
N ILE A 70 10.13 5.36 1.82
CA ILE A 70 10.84 5.48 3.08
C ILE A 70 12.34 5.42 2.77
N LEU A 71 13.11 6.33 3.34
CA LEU A 71 14.56 6.33 3.26
C LEU A 71 15.11 5.85 4.60
N LEU A 72 15.59 4.62 4.63
CA LEU A 72 16.23 4.05 5.81
C LEU A 72 17.66 4.55 5.88
N LYS A 73 17.99 5.27 6.95
CA LYS A 73 19.35 5.78 7.18
C LYS A 73 20.27 4.64 7.60
N GLY A 74 21.46 4.61 7.02
CA GLY A 74 22.43 3.54 7.21
C GLY A 74 23.22 3.63 8.52
N GLU A 75 22.55 3.48 9.65
CA GLU A 75 23.22 3.26 10.92
C GLU A 75 22.98 1.81 11.40
N GLY A 76 23.97 1.18 11.99
CA GLY A 76 23.86 -0.20 12.44
C GLY A 76 23.89 -1.24 11.30
N LEU A 77 22.86 -2.06 11.19
CA LEU A 77 22.74 -3.13 10.17
C LEU A 77 22.88 -2.64 8.72
N TRP A 78 22.67 -1.36 8.47
CA TRP A 78 22.68 -0.74 7.14
C TRP A 78 23.96 0.05 6.84
N SER A 79 24.90 0.09 7.78
CA SER A 79 26.14 0.88 7.67
C SER A 79 27.04 0.48 6.47
N ASN A 80 26.89 -0.73 5.96
CA ASN A 80 27.68 -1.26 4.84
C ASN A 80 27.06 -0.99 3.46
N MET A 81 25.95 -0.24 3.39
CA MET A 81 25.34 0.11 2.11
C MET A 81 26.03 1.30 1.47
N GLU A 82 26.32 1.16 0.18
CA GLU A 82 26.84 2.25 -0.64
C GLU A 82 25.92 3.47 -0.49
N ASN A 83 26.44 4.58 0.01
CA ASN A 83 25.73 5.82 0.35
C ASN A 83 24.85 5.80 1.61
N GLY A 84 24.89 4.76 2.46
CA GLY A 84 24.23 4.76 3.77
C GLY A 84 22.70 4.91 3.78
N HIS A 85 22.02 4.67 2.65
CA HIS A 85 20.57 4.79 2.53
C HIS A 85 19.96 3.62 1.79
N ARG A 86 18.94 3.03 2.37
CA ARG A 86 18.08 2.05 1.69
C ARG A 86 16.73 2.67 1.38
N VAL A 87 16.24 2.40 0.20
CA VAL A 87 14.93 2.88 -0.26
C VAL A 87 13.91 1.76 -0.14
N GLU A 88 12.81 2.03 0.55
CA GLU A 88 11.67 1.14 0.69
C GLU A 88 10.42 1.78 0.07
N ARG A 89 9.81 1.09 -0.89
CA ARG A 89 8.61 1.54 -1.60
C ARG A 89 7.44 0.55 -1.50
N CYS A 90 7.57 -0.49 -0.68
CA CYS A 90 6.55 -1.52 -0.49
C CYS A 90 5.18 -0.93 -0.18
N MET A 91 5.14 0.11 0.66
CA MET A 91 3.93 0.86 0.99
C MET A 91 3.31 1.64 -0.19
N THR A 92 3.94 1.63 -1.37
CA THR A 92 3.31 2.18 -2.57
C THR A 92 2.19 1.29 -3.08
N CYS A 93 2.36 -0.04 -3.02
CA CYS A 93 1.35 -1.03 -3.39
C CYS A 93 0.55 -1.50 -2.17
N HIS A 94 1.22 -1.72 -1.04
CA HIS A 94 0.62 -2.15 0.23
C HIS A 94 0.09 -0.94 1.02
N ILE A 95 -0.95 -0.29 0.49
CA ILE A 95 -1.54 0.92 1.09
C ILE A 95 -2.64 0.64 2.10
N ASP A 96 -3.03 -0.62 2.29
CA ASP A 96 -4.06 -1.01 3.24
C ASP A 96 -3.45 -1.21 4.63
N GLU A 97 -3.30 -0.09 5.36
CA GLU A 97 -2.71 -0.09 6.71
C GLU A 97 -3.50 -0.93 7.70
N ASP A 98 -4.83 -1.01 7.55
CA ASP A 98 -5.69 -1.83 8.40
C ASP A 98 -5.34 -3.32 8.25
N LYS A 99 -5.24 -3.81 7.00
CA LYS A 99 -4.82 -5.20 6.73
C LYS A 99 -3.40 -5.49 7.18
N LEU A 100 -2.48 -4.54 7.00
CA LEU A 100 -1.11 -4.70 7.47
C LEU A 100 -1.04 -4.85 8.98
N THR A 101 -1.84 -4.08 9.72
CA THR A 101 -1.91 -4.15 11.18
C THR A 101 -2.54 -5.47 11.66
N GLU A 102 -3.59 -5.95 10.99
CA GLU A 102 -4.24 -7.23 11.31
C GLU A 102 -3.33 -8.45 11.09
N LEU A 103 -2.48 -8.40 10.06
CA LEU A 103 -1.59 -9.50 9.69
C LEU A 103 -0.31 -9.56 10.55
N HIS A 104 0.06 -8.47 11.20
CA HIS A 104 1.23 -8.42 12.04
C HIS A 104 0.85 -8.62 13.51
N PRO A 105 1.68 -9.35 14.30
CA PRO A 105 1.40 -9.56 15.71
C PRO A 105 1.32 -8.23 16.46
N GLU A 106 0.37 -8.12 17.38
CA GLU A 106 0.28 -6.98 18.29
C GLU A 106 1.61 -6.79 19.03
N GLY A 107 2.10 -5.57 19.05
CA GLY A 107 3.32 -5.23 19.77
C GLY A 107 4.62 -5.50 19.04
N LEU A 108 4.62 -5.60 17.71
CA LEU A 108 5.87 -5.48 16.96
C LEU A 108 6.55 -4.16 17.37
N PRO A 109 7.70 -4.22 18.06
CA PRO A 109 8.38 -3.04 18.57
C PRO A 109 9.06 -2.22 17.47
N ILE A 110 8.85 -2.59 16.23
CA ILE A 110 9.59 -2.11 15.07
C ILE A 110 8.63 -1.30 14.19
N PRO A 111 8.69 0.04 14.24
CA PRO A 111 7.90 0.87 13.36
C PRO A 111 8.37 0.69 11.90
N PHE A 112 7.43 0.43 11.00
CA PHE A 112 7.70 0.19 9.57
C PHE A 112 8.41 1.34 8.87
N ASP A 113 8.21 2.56 9.33
CA ASP A 113 8.85 3.75 8.82
C ASP A 113 10.34 3.87 9.19
N VAL A 114 10.78 3.10 10.19
CA VAL A 114 12.19 3.08 10.64
C VAL A 114 12.96 1.94 10.00
N TYR A 115 12.36 0.76 9.90
CA TYR A 115 13.07 -0.46 9.47
C TYR A 115 12.70 -0.92 8.06
N GLY A 116 11.55 -0.51 7.54
CA GLY A 116 11.01 -0.97 6.27
C GLY A 116 10.48 -2.40 6.34
N CYS A 117 10.04 -2.90 5.21
CA CYS A 117 9.40 -4.21 5.08
C CYS A 117 10.41 -5.30 4.72
N THR A 118 11.39 -4.98 3.87
CA THR A 118 12.31 -5.96 3.30
C THR A 118 13.33 -6.50 4.31
N VAL A 119 13.46 -5.90 5.47
CA VAL A 119 14.27 -6.40 6.58
C VAL A 119 13.76 -7.76 7.08
N CYS A 120 12.45 -7.93 7.15
CA CYS A 120 11.82 -9.16 7.62
C CYS A 120 11.32 -10.02 6.46
N HIS A 121 10.82 -9.39 5.39
CA HIS A 121 10.17 -10.08 4.28
C HIS A 121 11.08 -10.36 3.08
N GLY A 122 12.32 -9.84 3.06
CA GLY A 122 13.15 -9.90 1.86
C GLY A 122 12.59 -9.07 0.71
N GLY A 123 12.91 -9.46 -0.52
CA GLY A 123 12.46 -8.77 -1.72
C GLY A 123 13.26 -7.51 -2.05
N ASN A 124 12.77 -6.76 -3.05
CA ASN A 124 13.40 -5.55 -3.56
C ASN A 124 12.56 -4.31 -3.27
N GLY A 125 12.85 -3.65 -2.15
CA GLY A 125 12.12 -2.45 -1.71
C GLY A 125 12.19 -1.25 -2.68
N ARG A 126 13.10 -1.24 -3.65
CA ARG A 126 13.20 -0.18 -4.66
C ARG A 126 12.25 -0.34 -5.83
N ALA A 127 11.81 -1.58 -6.09
CA ALA A 127 10.96 -1.88 -7.24
C ALA A 127 9.54 -1.33 -7.06
N LEU A 128 8.90 -1.07 -8.19
CA LEU A 128 7.51 -0.62 -8.30
C LEU A 128 6.67 -1.58 -9.13
N GLU A 129 7.32 -2.56 -9.75
CA GLU A 129 6.71 -3.70 -10.44
C GLU A 129 6.60 -4.87 -9.47
N SER A 130 5.45 -5.52 -9.42
CA SER A 130 5.15 -6.58 -8.45
C SER A 130 6.13 -7.74 -8.51
N GLU A 131 6.42 -8.27 -9.69
CA GLU A 131 7.37 -9.37 -9.88
C GLU A 131 8.74 -9.05 -9.31
N ARG A 132 9.30 -7.88 -9.66
CA ARG A 132 10.61 -7.44 -9.18
C ARG A 132 10.63 -7.09 -7.70
N ALA A 133 9.52 -6.58 -7.17
CA ALA A 133 9.42 -6.23 -5.76
C ALA A 133 9.44 -7.48 -4.86
N HIS A 134 8.83 -8.58 -5.33
CA HIS A 134 8.72 -9.83 -4.58
C HIS A 134 9.82 -10.86 -4.93
N GLU A 135 10.77 -10.53 -5.79
CA GLU A 135 11.91 -11.40 -6.08
C GLU A 135 12.72 -11.65 -4.80
N GLY A 136 12.79 -12.91 -4.34
CA GLY A 136 13.44 -13.31 -3.08
C GLY A 136 12.70 -12.84 -1.82
N SER A 137 11.41 -12.55 -1.91
CA SER A 137 10.60 -12.26 -0.73
C SER A 137 10.10 -13.53 -0.05
N HIS A 138 9.91 -13.45 1.26
CA HIS A 138 9.31 -14.48 2.10
C HIS A 138 7.89 -14.07 2.45
N ALA A 139 6.90 -14.84 2.01
CA ALA A 139 5.49 -14.54 2.25
C ALA A 139 5.01 -15.07 3.60
N ASP A 140 5.69 -16.07 4.16
CA ASP A 140 5.24 -16.82 5.32
C ASP A 140 6.29 -16.83 6.43
N ARG A 141 5.85 -16.83 7.69
CA ARG A 141 6.74 -16.89 8.86
C ARG A 141 7.64 -18.13 8.84
N LYS A 142 7.16 -19.24 8.26
CA LYS A 142 7.94 -20.48 8.11
C LYS A 142 9.11 -20.38 7.13
N GLU A 143 9.05 -19.42 6.21
CA GLU A 143 10.13 -19.15 5.26
C GLU A 143 11.15 -18.16 5.83
N MET A 144 10.84 -17.50 6.94
CA MET A 144 11.70 -16.54 7.62
C MET A 144 12.56 -17.19 8.74
N GLU A 145 12.25 -18.44 9.13
CA GLU A 145 13.02 -19.25 10.10
C GLU A 145 14.11 -20.07 9.39
#